data_d7c0aa2844bc53d5247b6b58c05f885d
#
_entry.id   d7c0aa2844bc53d5247b6b58c05f885d
#
_cell.length_a   1.000
_cell.length_b   1.000
_cell.length_c   1.000
_cell.angle_alpha   90.00
_cell.angle_beta   90.00
_cell.angle_gamma   90.00
#
_symmetry.space_group_name_H-M   'P 1'
#
loop_
_entity.id
_entity.type
_entity.pdbx_description
1 polymer ?
#
loop_
_entity_poly.entity_id
_entity_poly.type
_entity_poly.pdbx_seq_one_letter_code
_entity_poly.pdbx_strand_id
1 'polypeptide(L)'
;LLQSEETTLTAKNGSIDRDTGEGYLEGGVVLQTKDGVFKTDRAELRLKEGLAYGDGKVVFEDGRNLVEGVGWRVEFKPMRVIINQAKVKLQ
;
A
#
# COMPACT_ATOMS: atom_id res chain seq x y z
N LEU A 1 -5.10 -12.47 -0.44
CA LEU A 1 -3.93 -12.31 -1.32
C LEU A 1 -4.36 -11.85 -2.70
N LEU A 2 -3.90 -10.68 -3.10
CA LEU A 2 -4.06 -10.19 -4.47
C LEU A 2 -2.70 -10.31 -5.15
N GLN A 3 -2.69 -10.93 -6.31
CA GLN A 3 -1.44 -11.16 -7.03
C GLN A 3 -1.63 -10.97 -8.53
N SER A 4 -0.69 -10.26 -9.14
CA SER A 4 -0.56 -10.17 -10.59
C SER A 4 0.89 -10.50 -10.95
N GLU A 5 1.26 -10.43 -12.23
CA GLU A 5 2.62 -10.75 -12.65
C GLU A 5 3.69 -9.94 -11.93
N GLU A 6 3.39 -8.69 -11.60
CA GLU A 6 4.38 -7.77 -11.05
C GLU A 6 4.01 -7.21 -9.70
N THR A 7 2.86 -7.59 -9.16
CA THR A 7 2.37 -7.01 -7.92
C THR A 7 1.83 -8.08 -6.99
N THR A 8 2.30 -8.08 -5.76
CA THR A 8 1.83 -8.99 -4.71
C THR A 8 1.45 -8.17 -3.49
N LEU A 9 0.24 -8.40 -2.99
CA LEU A 9 -0.26 -7.73 -1.80
C LEU A 9 -0.54 -8.78 -0.74
N THR A 10 0.08 -8.63 0.42
CA THR A 10 -0.11 -9.56 1.54
C THR A 10 -0.44 -8.80 2.81
N ALA A 11 -1.19 -9.46 3.70
CA ALA A 11 -1.49 -8.96 5.02
C ALA A 11 -1.89 -10.13 5.90
N LYS A 12 -1.77 -9.96 7.20
CA LYS A 12 -2.12 -11.02 8.14
C LYS A 12 -3.63 -11.20 8.24
N ASN A 13 -4.37 -10.10 8.28
CA ASN A 13 -5.82 -10.12 8.38
C ASN A 13 -6.41 -9.15 7.36
N GLY A 14 -7.63 -9.43 6.94
CA GLY A 14 -8.32 -8.53 6.05
C GLY A 14 -9.77 -8.92 5.87
N SER A 15 -10.55 -7.98 5.39
CA SER A 15 -11.96 -8.20 5.08
C SER A 15 -12.38 -7.24 3.97
N ILE A 16 -13.20 -7.73 3.05
CA ILE A 16 -13.70 -6.94 1.94
C ILE A 16 -15.18 -7.23 1.76
N ASP A 17 -15.98 -6.18 1.65
CA ASP A 17 -17.38 -6.26 1.32
C ASP A 17 -17.49 -6.28 -0.21
N ARG A 18 -18.02 -7.37 -0.77
CA ARG A 18 -18.12 -7.55 -2.21
C ARG A 18 -19.11 -6.59 -2.86
N ASP A 19 -20.12 -6.19 -2.14
CA ASP A 19 -21.15 -5.31 -2.68
C ASP A 19 -20.64 -3.87 -2.83
N THR A 20 -19.92 -3.38 -1.83
CA THR A 20 -19.43 -2.01 -1.84
C THR A 20 -17.99 -1.90 -2.37
N GLY A 21 -17.23 -2.99 -2.33
CA GLY A 21 -15.81 -2.98 -2.65
C GLY A 21 -14.95 -2.35 -1.57
N GLU A 22 -15.52 -2.05 -0.42
CA GLU A 22 -14.81 -1.46 0.70
C GLU A 22 -14.28 -2.53 1.64
N GLY A 23 -13.11 -2.29 2.23
CA GLY A 23 -12.54 -3.24 3.14
C GLY A 23 -11.30 -2.70 3.83
N TYR A 24 -10.56 -3.61 4.45
CA TYR A 24 -9.31 -3.23 5.12
C TYR A 24 -8.35 -4.40 5.13
N LEU A 25 -7.07 -4.07 5.31
CA LEU A 25 -6.01 -5.03 5.56
C LEU A 25 -5.25 -4.56 6.80
N GLU A 26 -4.80 -5.50 7.62
CA GLU A 26 -4.03 -5.17 8.82
C GLU A 26 -3.07 -6.29 9.19
N GLY A 27 -2.17 -6.01 10.13
CA GLY A 27 -1.20 -6.98 10.60
C GLY A 27 0.03 -7.08 9.70
N GLY A 28 0.55 -5.93 9.28
CA GLY A 28 1.73 -5.91 8.43
C GLY A 28 1.38 -6.03 6.96
N VAL A 29 0.86 -4.95 6.39
CA VAL A 29 0.49 -4.91 4.97
C VAL A 29 1.74 -4.68 4.14
N VAL A 30 1.99 -5.56 3.17
CA VAL A 30 3.13 -5.47 2.25
C VAL A 30 2.62 -5.48 0.82
N LEU A 31 2.94 -4.44 0.09
CA LEU A 31 2.67 -4.36 -1.34
C LEU A 31 4.01 -4.40 -2.06
N GLN A 32 4.26 -5.49 -2.76
CA GLN A 32 5.50 -5.69 -3.50
C GLN A 32 5.24 -5.50 -4.98
N THR A 33 5.98 -4.58 -5.59
CA THR A 33 5.89 -4.30 -7.02
C THR A 33 7.25 -4.42 -7.65
N LYS A 34 7.32 -4.36 -8.98
CA LYS A 34 8.60 -4.36 -9.68
C LYS A 34 9.45 -3.12 -9.33
N ASP A 35 8.81 -2.04 -8.91
CA ASP A 35 9.50 -0.80 -8.59
C ASP A 35 9.97 -0.70 -7.16
N GLY A 36 9.43 -1.54 -6.27
CA GLY A 36 9.83 -1.51 -4.88
C GLY A 36 8.84 -2.20 -3.96
N VAL A 37 9.05 -2.03 -2.68
CA VAL A 37 8.24 -2.65 -1.63
C VAL A 37 7.64 -1.58 -0.74
N PHE A 38 6.33 -1.61 -0.60
CA PHE A 38 5.56 -0.69 0.23
C PHE A 38 5.08 -1.44 1.47
N LYS A 39 5.32 -0.90 2.66
CA LYS A 39 4.94 -1.54 3.92
C LYS A 39 4.21 -0.57 4.81
N THR A 40 3.13 -1.05 5.43
CA THR A 40 2.38 -0.27 6.42
C THR A 40 1.69 -1.23 7.38
N ASP A 41 1.17 -0.73 8.48
CA ASP A 41 0.49 -1.58 9.46
C ASP A 41 -0.94 -1.89 9.07
N ARG A 42 -1.63 -0.93 8.48
CA ARG A 42 -3.03 -1.06 8.11
C ARG A 42 -3.36 -0.29 6.85
N ALA A 43 -4.20 -0.87 6.02
CA ALA A 43 -4.69 -0.24 4.79
C ALA A 43 -6.21 -0.28 4.74
N GLU A 44 -6.82 0.83 4.37
CA GLU A 44 -8.23 0.88 4.01
C GLU A 44 -8.34 0.72 2.50
N LEU A 45 -9.34 -0.02 2.05
CA LEU A 45 -9.51 -0.35 0.65
C LEU A 45 -10.82 0.17 0.10
N ARG A 46 -10.78 0.71 -1.10
CA ARG A 46 -11.96 1.09 -1.89
C ARG A 46 -11.73 0.58 -3.30
N LEU A 47 -11.99 -0.71 -3.50
CA LEU A 47 -11.62 -1.38 -4.75
C LEU A 47 -12.39 -0.88 -5.95
N LYS A 48 -13.65 -0.47 -5.80
CA LYS A 48 -14.42 0.09 -6.92
C LYS A 48 -13.85 1.42 -7.40
N GLU A 49 -13.18 2.14 -6.52
CA GLU A 49 -12.53 3.39 -6.86
C GLU A 49 -11.05 3.19 -7.22
N GLY A 50 -10.54 1.96 -7.12
CA GLY A 50 -9.15 1.66 -7.39
C GLY A 50 -8.21 2.33 -6.40
N LEU A 51 -8.55 2.30 -5.12
CA LEU A 51 -7.89 3.10 -4.10
C LEU A 51 -7.60 2.30 -2.86
N ALA A 52 -6.42 2.53 -2.27
CA ALA A 52 -6.07 2.10 -0.92
C ALA A 52 -5.43 3.29 -0.19
N TYR A 53 -5.65 3.41 1.10
CA TYR A 53 -5.11 4.53 1.86
C TYR A 53 -4.96 4.17 3.33
N GLY A 54 -4.22 5.01 4.06
CA GLY A 54 -4.05 4.84 5.51
C GLY A 54 -3.46 6.09 6.14
N ASP A 55 -3.62 6.18 7.46
CA ASP A 55 -3.15 7.33 8.25
C ASP A 55 -1.88 7.04 9.04
N GLY A 56 -1.44 5.80 9.08
CA GLY A 56 -0.32 5.38 9.89
C GLY A 56 1.02 5.51 9.19
N LYS A 57 2.03 4.96 9.83
CA LYS A 57 3.37 4.96 9.26
C LYS A 57 3.42 4.11 8.01
N VAL A 58 4.23 4.55 7.07
CA VAL A 58 4.45 3.85 5.82
C VAL A 58 5.92 3.91 5.44
N VAL A 59 6.40 2.84 4.82
CA VAL A 59 7.77 2.74 4.32
C VAL A 59 7.72 2.24 2.90
N PHE A 60 8.43 2.89 2.00
CA PHE A 60 8.61 2.44 0.64
C PHE A 60 10.10 2.31 0.34
N GLU A 61 10.51 1.14 -0.14
CA GLU A 61 11.90 0.86 -0.51
C GLU A 61 11.98 0.50 -1.98
N ASP A 62 12.91 1.11 -2.70
CA ASP A 62 13.13 0.79 -4.12
C ASP A 62 14.53 0.24 -4.40
N GLY A 63 15.24 -0.21 -3.37
CA GLY A 63 16.58 -0.76 -3.48
C GLY A 63 17.70 0.26 -3.27
N ARG A 64 17.46 1.52 -3.55
CA ARG A 64 18.43 2.59 -3.36
C ARG A 64 17.96 3.62 -2.36
N ASN A 65 16.66 3.84 -2.33
CA ASN A 65 16.07 4.85 -1.50
C ASN A 65 15.09 4.23 -0.52
N LEU A 66 15.01 4.83 0.64
CA LEU A 66 14.00 4.49 1.62
C LEU A 66 13.17 5.74 1.84
N VAL A 67 11.87 5.63 1.60
CA VAL A 67 10.92 6.71 1.84
C VAL A 67 10.07 6.36 3.03
N GLU A 68 10.07 7.20 4.05
CA GLU A 68 9.23 7.03 5.23
C GLU A 68 8.25 8.18 5.32
N GLY A 69 7.05 7.89 5.80
CA GLY A 69 6.06 8.94 5.97
C GLY A 69 4.96 8.54 6.91
N VAL A 70 4.00 9.45 7.08
CA VAL A 70 2.80 9.22 7.88
C VAL A 70 1.62 9.64 7.02
N GLY A 71 0.71 8.68 6.79
CA GLY A 71 -0.39 8.90 5.86
C GLY A 71 0.03 8.62 4.42
N TRP A 72 -0.82 7.90 3.70
CA TRP A 72 -0.45 7.48 2.34
C TRP A 72 -1.71 7.15 1.54
N ARG A 73 -1.52 7.10 0.22
CA ARG A 73 -2.58 6.76 -0.71
C ARG A 73 -1.96 6.05 -1.91
N VAL A 74 -2.57 4.95 -2.33
CA VAL A 74 -2.18 4.22 -3.53
C VAL A 74 -3.38 4.15 -4.46
N GLU A 75 -3.19 4.59 -5.69
CA GLU A 75 -4.18 4.50 -6.76
C GLU A 75 -3.73 3.39 -7.70
N PHE A 76 -4.66 2.56 -8.18
CA PHE A 76 -4.30 1.39 -8.96
C PHE A 76 -4.45 1.56 -10.48
N LYS A 77 -5.12 2.61 -10.94
CA LYS A 77 -5.34 2.80 -12.37
C LYS A 77 -5.20 4.27 -12.77
N PRO A 78 -3.98 4.70 -13.12
CA PRO A 78 -2.70 3.99 -13.10
C PRO A 78 -2.15 3.86 -11.69
N MET A 79 -1.19 2.97 -11.53
CA MET A 79 -0.55 2.80 -10.22
C MET A 79 0.17 4.08 -9.83
N ARG A 80 -0.20 4.62 -8.69
CA ARG A 80 0.39 5.84 -8.16
C ARG A 80 0.46 5.75 -6.64
N VAL A 81 1.64 6.00 -6.09
CA VAL A 81 1.86 5.98 -4.65
C VAL A 81 2.11 7.39 -4.17
N ILE A 82 1.33 7.84 -3.21
CA ILE A 82 1.45 9.16 -2.60
C ILE A 82 1.68 8.96 -1.12
N ILE A 83 2.77 9.53 -0.61
CA ILE A 83 3.11 9.43 0.81
C ILE A 83 3.15 10.84 1.38
N ASN A 84 2.36 11.07 2.43
CA ASN A 84 2.33 12.35 3.13
C ASN A 84 3.51 12.44 4.09
N GLN A 85 3.98 13.65 4.34
CA GLN A 85 5.09 13.89 5.26
C GLN A 85 6.28 12.97 5.00
N ALA A 86 6.59 12.77 3.71
CA ALA A 86 7.61 11.83 3.30
C ALA A 86 9.01 12.34 3.60
N LYS A 87 9.87 11.42 4.07
CA LYS A 87 11.31 11.66 4.24
C LYS A 87 12.04 10.60 3.45
N VAL A 88 12.96 11.03 2.60
CA VAL A 88 13.74 10.14 1.76
C VAL A 88 15.11 9.94 2.37
N LYS A 89 15.50 8.68 2.53
CA LYS A 89 16.83 8.31 3.01
C LYS A 89 17.56 7.55 1.92
N LEU A 90 18.77 7.99 1.63
CA LEU A 90 19.63 7.27 0.68
C LEU A 90 20.35 6.15 1.41
N GLN A 91 20.38 4.99 0.77
CA GLN A 91 21.07 3.84 1.31
C GLN A 91 22.39 3.60 0.59
#